data_d446c9c58aeb9772c5b0ad2344f9f97a
#
_entry.id   d446c9c58aeb9772c5b0ad2344f9f97a
#
_cell.length_a   1.000
_cell.length_b   1.000
_cell.length_c   1.000
_cell.angle_alpha   90.00
_cell.angle_beta   90.00
_cell.angle_gamma   90.00
#
_symmetry.space_group_name_H-M   'P 1'
#
loop_
_entity.id
_entity.type
_entity.pdbx_description
1 polymer ?
#
loop_
_entity_poly.entity_id
_entity_poly.type
_entity_poly.pdbx_seq_one_letter_code
_entity_poly.pdbx_strand_id
1 'polypeptide(L)'
;SFAKNEAAKYGVNLVYDLGTKGYFEPGFASVDYTSATNLFYGGTGGIFYSGSGQINLAEDMYDAGQIGFFPVPDTEEMDNMETNIPIHAGFGIGYNKATYDDTMQEFFDYACEHYSEACYNKGNIFSPFNDDIPEGLPQLFYDLQPLFENAETAWTSWDDKLDSENLTQIADEQQKLAQGITTPDEFIETCDSFVKSK
;
A
#
# COMPACT_ATOMS: atom_id res chain seq x y z
N SER A 1 -6.55 -0.27 -19.64
CA SER A 1 -7.00 -1.63 -19.93
C SER A 1 -5.97 -2.63 -19.44
N PHE A 2 -6.39 -3.55 -18.60
CA PHE A 2 -5.57 -4.65 -18.11
C PHE A 2 -5.11 -5.57 -19.26
N ALA A 3 -5.99 -5.83 -20.21
CA ALA A 3 -5.70 -6.71 -21.35
C ALA A 3 -4.53 -6.26 -22.23
N LYS A 4 -4.18 -4.97 -22.20
CA LYS A 4 -3.11 -4.38 -23.04
C LYS A 4 -1.80 -4.14 -22.28
N ASN A 5 -1.75 -4.48 -21.00
CA ASN A 5 -0.60 -4.23 -20.14
C ASN A 5 -0.05 -5.55 -19.60
N GLU A 6 1.13 -5.94 -20.05
CA GLU A 6 1.74 -7.23 -19.64
C GLU A 6 2.07 -7.26 -18.15
N ALA A 7 2.50 -6.14 -17.56
CA ALA A 7 2.72 -6.06 -16.12
C ALA A 7 1.41 -6.27 -15.32
N ALA A 8 0.30 -5.71 -15.81
CA ALA A 8 -1.00 -5.95 -15.17
C ALA A 8 -1.43 -7.42 -15.28
N LYS A 9 -1.21 -8.06 -16.44
CA LYS A 9 -1.48 -9.50 -16.60
C LYS A 9 -0.62 -10.33 -15.67
N TYR A 10 0.67 -9.98 -15.54
CA TYR A 10 1.55 -10.65 -14.60
C TYR A 10 1.02 -10.57 -13.16
N GLY A 11 0.65 -9.37 -12.69
CA GLY A 11 0.07 -9.17 -11.36
C GLY A 11 -1.22 -9.96 -11.14
N VAL A 12 -2.10 -10.00 -12.14
CA VAL A 12 -3.36 -10.81 -12.11
C VAL A 12 -3.05 -12.30 -11.97
N ASN A 13 -2.12 -12.82 -12.78
CA ASN A 13 -1.70 -14.22 -12.67
C ASN A 13 -1.02 -14.52 -11.33
N LEU A 14 -0.20 -13.61 -10.81
CA LEU A 14 0.43 -13.78 -9.51
C LEU A 14 -0.60 -13.92 -8.38
N VAL A 15 -1.62 -13.05 -8.33
CA VAL A 15 -2.69 -13.12 -7.32
C VAL A 15 -3.47 -14.44 -7.44
N TYR A 16 -3.81 -14.85 -8.66
CA TYR A 16 -4.47 -16.13 -8.93
C TYR A 16 -3.64 -17.33 -8.44
N ASP A 17 -2.35 -17.33 -8.77
CA ASP A 17 -1.42 -18.39 -8.38
C ASP A 17 -1.22 -18.45 -6.86
N LEU A 18 -1.04 -17.33 -6.19
CA LEU A 18 -0.88 -17.28 -4.74
C LEU A 18 -2.11 -17.85 -4.02
N GLY A 19 -3.30 -17.50 -4.48
CA GLY A 19 -4.53 -17.98 -3.88
C GLY A 19 -4.78 -19.47 -4.17
N THR A 20 -4.70 -19.88 -5.44
CA THR A 20 -5.03 -21.25 -5.87
C THR A 20 -3.97 -22.30 -5.46
N LYS A 21 -2.71 -21.86 -5.28
CA LYS A 21 -1.62 -22.71 -4.75
C LYS A 21 -1.62 -22.80 -3.23
N GLY A 22 -2.53 -22.10 -2.54
CA GLY A 22 -2.69 -22.19 -1.10
C GLY A 22 -1.65 -21.40 -0.27
N TYR A 23 -1.10 -20.33 -0.84
CA TYR A 23 -0.21 -19.42 -0.09
C TYR A 23 -0.96 -18.46 0.83
N PHE A 24 -2.25 -18.19 0.53
CA PHE A 24 -3.11 -17.47 1.44
C PHE A 24 -3.73 -18.43 2.46
N GLU A 25 -3.94 -17.94 3.69
CA GLU A 25 -4.54 -18.79 4.71
C GLU A 25 -5.99 -19.18 4.38
N PRO A 26 -6.48 -20.32 4.92
CA PRO A 26 -7.86 -20.72 4.72
C PRO A 26 -8.83 -19.64 5.24
N GLY A 27 -9.77 -19.22 4.39
CA GLY A 27 -10.74 -18.18 4.73
C GLY A 27 -10.27 -16.74 4.52
N PHE A 28 -9.13 -16.53 3.88
CA PHE A 28 -8.54 -15.20 3.63
C PHE A 28 -9.51 -14.17 3.03
N ALA A 29 -10.47 -14.60 2.21
CA ALA A 29 -11.46 -13.71 1.62
C ALA A 29 -12.39 -13.02 2.64
N SER A 30 -12.41 -13.50 3.90
CA SER A 30 -13.16 -12.88 5.00
C SER A 30 -12.27 -12.14 6.00
N VAL A 31 -10.96 -12.06 5.71
CA VAL A 31 -9.98 -11.42 6.59
C VAL A 31 -9.82 -9.96 6.15
N ASP A 32 -10.11 -9.04 7.04
CA ASP A 32 -9.84 -7.62 6.83
C ASP A 32 -8.37 -7.27 7.15
N TYR A 33 -7.98 -6.04 6.81
CA TYR A 33 -6.61 -5.56 7.01
C TYR A 33 -6.16 -5.66 8.47
N THR A 34 -7.01 -5.31 9.43
CA THR A 34 -6.69 -5.37 10.86
C THR A 34 -6.46 -6.81 11.32
N SER A 35 -7.31 -7.72 10.87
CA SER A 35 -7.18 -9.15 11.17
C SER A 35 -5.91 -9.73 10.54
N ALA A 36 -5.59 -9.40 9.30
CA ALA A 36 -4.36 -9.82 8.62
C ALA A 36 -3.10 -9.31 9.36
N THR A 37 -3.12 -8.04 9.79
CA THR A 37 -2.06 -7.45 10.61
C THR A 37 -1.86 -8.24 11.92
N ASN A 38 -2.95 -8.53 12.63
CA ASN A 38 -2.90 -9.29 13.89
C ASN A 38 -2.40 -10.72 13.69
N LEU A 39 -2.76 -11.38 12.59
CA LEU A 39 -2.27 -12.72 12.25
C LEU A 39 -0.76 -12.73 12.01
N PHE A 40 -0.26 -11.74 11.25
CA PHE A 40 1.18 -11.62 11.00
C PHE A 40 1.97 -11.37 12.29
N TYR A 41 1.62 -10.34 13.06
CA TYR A 41 2.30 -10.03 14.32
C TYR A 41 2.03 -11.07 15.41
N GLY A 42 0.97 -11.86 15.30
CA GLY A 42 0.72 -13.05 16.13
C GLY A 42 1.54 -14.29 15.74
N GLY A 43 2.38 -14.18 14.69
CA GLY A 43 3.29 -15.26 14.24
C GLY A 43 2.61 -16.36 13.42
N THR A 44 1.39 -16.12 12.91
CA THR A 44 0.67 -17.11 12.09
C THR A 44 0.95 -16.92 10.60
N GLY A 45 1.23 -15.68 10.15
CA GLY A 45 1.60 -15.37 8.77
C GLY A 45 3.13 -15.28 8.59
N GLY A 46 3.67 -15.89 7.54
CA GLY A 46 5.09 -15.81 7.23
C GLY A 46 5.51 -14.54 6.49
N ILE A 47 4.60 -13.96 5.71
CA ILE A 47 4.83 -12.73 4.93
C ILE A 47 3.57 -11.85 5.01
N PHE A 48 3.79 -10.55 5.18
CA PHE A 48 2.73 -9.56 5.14
C PHE A 48 3.12 -8.42 4.19
N TYR A 49 2.36 -8.26 3.12
CA TYR A 49 2.57 -7.17 2.18
C TYR A 49 1.94 -5.88 2.72
N SER A 50 2.77 -4.88 3.00
CA SER A 50 2.30 -3.63 3.58
C SER A 50 3.24 -2.46 3.24
N GLY A 51 3.00 -1.30 3.81
CA GLY A 51 3.79 -0.09 3.62
C GLY A 51 4.43 0.44 4.91
N SER A 52 5.10 1.57 4.80
CA SER A 52 5.83 2.23 5.89
C SER A 52 4.97 2.58 7.12
N GLY A 53 3.65 2.65 6.98
CA GLY A 53 2.74 2.84 8.11
C GLY A 53 2.73 1.72 9.15
N GLN A 54 3.45 0.60 8.90
CA GLN A 54 3.60 -0.50 9.85
C GLN A 54 4.81 -0.34 10.79
N ILE A 55 5.66 0.67 10.61
CA ILE A 55 6.92 0.83 11.36
C ILE A 55 6.68 0.74 12.87
N ASN A 56 5.68 1.46 13.39
CA ASN A 56 5.35 1.45 14.83
C ASN A 56 4.95 0.09 15.38
N LEU A 57 4.22 -0.70 14.59
CA LEU A 57 3.77 -2.02 15.00
C LEU A 57 4.88 -3.05 14.89
N ALA A 58 5.85 -2.79 14.02
CA ALA A 58 6.96 -3.69 13.74
C ALA A 58 8.16 -3.50 14.67
N GLU A 59 8.30 -2.32 15.32
CA GLU A 59 9.50 -1.88 16.03
C GLU A 59 10.04 -2.95 17.00
N ASP A 60 9.26 -3.35 17.99
CA ASP A 60 9.71 -4.29 19.01
C ASP A 60 10.14 -5.64 18.43
N MET A 61 9.42 -6.14 17.42
CA MET A 61 9.73 -7.44 16.79
C MET A 61 10.92 -7.33 15.85
N TYR A 62 11.09 -6.20 15.20
CA TYR A 62 12.23 -5.94 14.35
C TYR A 62 13.52 -5.85 15.17
N ASP A 63 13.52 -5.09 16.25
CA ASP A 63 14.65 -4.94 17.16
C ASP A 63 15.03 -6.27 17.84
N ALA A 64 14.04 -7.12 18.10
CA ALA A 64 14.25 -8.47 18.61
C ALA A 64 14.73 -9.48 17.53
N GLY A 65 14.85 -9.07 16.27
CA GLY A 65 15.25 -9.93 15.15
C GLY A 65 14.21 -11.00 14.78
N GLN A 66 12.95 -10.80 15.13
CA GLN A 66 11.87 -11.75 14.88
C GLN A 66 11.24 -11.56 13.49
N ILE A 67 11.28 -10.34 12.98
CA ILE A 67 10.82 -9.99 11.62
C ILE A 67 11.90 -9.20 10.90
N GLY A 68 11.84 -9.20 9.58
CA GLY A 68 12.63 -8.35 8.71
C GLY A 68 11.74 -7.79 7.61
N PHE A 69 12.31 -6.99 6.73
CA PHE A 69 11.60 -6.49 5.57
C PHE A 69 12.44 -6.68 4.30
N PHE A 70 11.79 -6.65 3.17
CA PHE A 70 12.43 -6.62 1.86
C PHE A 70 11.50 -5.94 0.86
N PRO A 71 12.03 -5.21 -0.13
CA PRO A 71 11.22 -4.71 -1.24
C PRO A 71 10.71 -5.89 -2.07
N VAL A 72 9.69 -5.64 -2.90
CA VAL A 72 9.24 -6.65 -3.86
C VAL A 72 10.42 -7.01 -4.77
N PRO A 73 10.84 -8.29 -4.81
CA PRO A 73 12.02 -8.67 -5.58
C PRO A 73 11.79 -8.58 -7.09
N ASP A 74 12.85 -8.34 -7.83
CA ASP A 74 12.84 -8.43 -9.28
C ASP A 74 12.53 -9.85 -9.74
N THR A 75 11.89 -9.97 -10.89
CA THR A 75 11.59 -11.23 -11.56
C THR A 75 12.11 -11.20 -12.99
N GLU A 76 12.13 -12.38 -13.66
CA GLU A 76 12.53 -12.46 -15.07
C GLU A 76 11.62 -11.61 -15.98
N GLU A 77 10.35 -11.44 -15.60
CA GLU A 77 9.33 -10.69 -16.36
C GLU A 77 9.27 -9.21 -15.96
N MET A 78 9.71 -8.89 -14.75
CA MET A 78 9.57 -7.57 -14.14
C MET A 78 10.93 -7.11 -13.60
N ASP A 79 11.63 -6.34 -14.39
CA ASP A 79 12.93 -5.76 -14.04
C ASP A 79 12.75 -4.44 -13.25
N ASN A 80 13.68 -4.11 -12.37
CA ASN A 80 13.70 -2.89 -11.55
C ASN A 80 12.56 -2.76 -10.53
N MET A 81 12.02 -3.86 -10.02
CA MET A 81 11.00 -3.82 -8.96
C MET A 81 11.55 -3.24 -7.65
N GLU A 82 12.82 -3.47 -7.34
CA GLU A 82 13.48 -2.99 -6.13
C GLU A 82 13.68 -1.46 -6.12
N THR A 83 13.74 -0.84 -7.29
CA THR A 83 13.91 0.62 -7.45
C THR A 83 12.60 1.35 -7.78
N ASN A 84 11.51 0.62 -7.97
CA ASN A 84 10.20 1.15 -8.28
C ASN A 84 9.29 1.06 -7.05
N ILE A 85 9.31 2.08 -6.20
CA ILE A 85 8.52 2.12 -4.97
C ILE A 85 7.24 2.91 -5.21
N PRO A 86 6.06 2.36 -4.86
CA PRO A 86 4.83 3.13 -4.89
C PRO A 86 4.89 4.19 -3.78
N ILE A 87 4.89 5.45 -4.20
CA ILE A 87 4.81 6.60 -3.29
C ILE A 87 3.51 7.34 -3.62
N HIS A 88 2.60 7.38 -2.67
CA HIS A 88 1.36 8.13 -2.81
C HIS A 88 0.99 8.82 -1.51
N ALA A 89 0.27 9.93 -1.60
CA ALA A 89 -0.40 10.50 -0.45
C ALA A 89 -1.53 9.56 -0.05
N GLY A 90 -1.46 8.98 1.14
CA GLY A 90 -2.46 8.02 1.61
C GLY A 90 -3.85 8.64 1.77
N PHE A 91 -3.92 9.95 2.00
CA PHE A 91 -5.16 10.72 2.04
C PHE A 91 -4.86 12.20 1.79
N GLY A 92 -5.89 12.94 1.37
CA GLY A 92 -5.88 14.39 1.26
C GLY A 92 -6.87 15.01 2.24
N ILE A 93 -6.56 16.21 2.74
CA ILE A 93 -7.47 16.99 3.57
C ILE A 93 -8.17 18.00 2.69
N GLY A 94 -9.50 17.91 2.63
CA GLY A 94 -10.34 18.87 1.93
C GLY A 94 -11.14 19.75 2.89
N TYR A 95 -11.26 21.02 2.57
CA TYR A 95 -12.10 21.96 3.32
C TYR A 95 -13.33 22.37 2.52
N ASN A 96 -14.44 22.56 3.22
CA ASN A 96 -15.62 23.13 2.59
C ASN A 96 -15.40 24.62 2.35
N LYS A 97 -15.35 25.01 1.08
CA LYS A 97 -15.12 26.40 0.66
C LYS A 97 -16.10 27.40 1.30
N ALA A 98 -17.33 27.00 1.59
CA ALA A 98 -18.35 27.88 2.15
C ALA A 98 -18.11 28.21 3.64
N THR A 99 -17.33 27.39 4.34
CA THR A 99 -17.02 27.55 5.77
C THR A 99 -15.55 27.80 6.04
N TYR A 100 -14.75 27.95 4.98
CA TYR A 100 -13.31 28.24 5.10
C TYR A 100 -13.13 29.73 5.33
N ASP A 101 -12.61 30.08 6.51
CA ASP A 101 -12.35 31.42 6.97
C ASP A 101 -10.91 31.59 7.50
N ASP A 102 -10.59 32.74 8.01
CA ASP A 102 -9.25 33.05 8.52
C ASP A 102 -8.84 32.09 9.68
N THR A 103 -9.80 31.71 10.53
CA THR A 103 -9.54 30.77 11.63
C THR A 103 -9.18 29.37 11.11
N MET A 104 -9.86 28.92 10.07
CA MET A 104 -9.53 27.66 9.40
C MET A 104 -8.16 27.72 8.72
N GLN A 105 -7.81 28.86 8.14
CA GLN A 105 -6.49 29.08 7.56
C GLN A 105 -5.40 29.02 8.63
N GLU A 106 -5.57 29.71 9.74
CA GLU A 106 -4.63 29.68 10.88
C GLU A 106 -4.44 28.26 11.43
N PHE A 107 -5.54 27.50 11.55
CA PHE A 107 -5.47 26.09 11.97
C PHE A 107 -4.70 25.23 10.98
N PHE A 108 -4.94 25.44 9.68
CA PHE A 108 -4.26 24.68 8.63
C PHE A 108 -2.76 24.99 8.61
N ASP A 109 -2.39 26.25 8.71
CA ASP A 109 -1.00 26.67 8.75
C ASP A 109 -0.28 26.07 9.97
N TYR A 110 -0.90 26.10 11.15
CA TYR A 110 -0.41 25.45 12.35
C TYR A 110 -0.25 23.92 12.17
N ALA A 111 -1.27 23.27 11.57
CA ALA A 111 -1.21 21.84 11.33
C ALA A 111 -0.09 21.45 10.34
N CYS A 112 0.14 22.25 9.29
CA CYS A 112 1.24 22.03 8.35
C CYS A 112 2.61 22.25 9.03
N GLU A 113 2.76 23.28 9.85
CA GLU A 113 4.00 23.58 10.56
C GLU A 113 4.42 22.46 11.52
N HIS A 114 3.45 21.80 12.16
CA HIS A 114 3.70 20.72 13.14
C HIS A 114 3.51 19.30 12.58
N TYR A 115 3.20 19.15 11.30
CA TYR A 115 2.82 17.86 10.72
C TYR A 115 3.96 16.85 10.79
N SER A 116 5.16 17.25 10.38
CA SER A 116 6.34 16.36 10.38
C SER A 116 6.70 15.89 11.78
N GLU A 117 6.69 16.80 12.76
CA GLU A 117 6.91 16.47 14.17
C GLU A 117 5.87 15.45 14.65
N ALA A 118 4.60 15.65 14.33
CA ALA A 118 3.53 14.72 14.68
C ALA A 118 3.69 13.35 14.01
N CYS A 119 4.09 13.33 12.73
CA CYS A 119 4.38 12.09 12.00
C CYS A 119 5.49 11.28 12.65
N TYR A 120 6.61 11.91 12.94
CA TYR A 120 7.76 11.25 13.55
C TYR A 120 7.51 10.82 15.00
N ASN A 121 6.81 11.63 15.80
CA ASN A 121 6.52 11.33 17.20
C ASN A 121 5.42 10.29 17.41
N LYS A 122 4.52 10.10 16.43
CA LYS A 122 3.31 9.27 16.60
C LYS A 122 3.19 8.14 15.60
N GLY A 123 3.71 8.32 14.41
CA GLY A 123 3.45 7.43 13.32
C GLY A 123 4.68 6.78 12.72
N ASN A 124 5.86 7.34 12.97
CA ASN A 124 7.08 6.89 12.31
C ASN A 124 6.88 6.75 10.80
N ILE A 125 6.12 7.69 10.25
CA ILE A 125 5.76 7.72 8.83
C ILE A 125 6.64 8.77 8.18
N PHE A 126 7.11 8.51 6.97
CA PHE A 126 7.83 9.51 6.21
C PHE A 126 6.94 10.73 5.94
N SER A 127 7.42 11.91 6.35
CA SER A 127 6.70 13.16 6.11
C SER A 127 6.67 13.51 4.63
N PRO A 128 5.57 14.09 4.11
CA PRO A 128 5.55 14.65 2.75
C PRO A 128 6.29 15.99 2.63
N PHE A 129 6.75 16.56 3.75
CA PHE A 129 7.52 17.80 3.79
C PHE A 129 9.02 17.51 3.84
N ASN A 130 9.83 18.42 3.31
CA ASN A 130 11.29 18.32 3.30
C ASN A 130 11.87 18.84 4.64
N ASP A 131 11.46 18.25 5.74
CA ASP A 131 11.96 18.57 7.07
C ASP A 131 13.08 17.60 7.48
N ASP A 132 13.95 18.07 8.37
CA ASP A 132 14.99 17.23 8.92
C ASP A 132 14.38 16.05 9.71
N ILE A 133 14.90 14.86 9.46
CA ILE A 133 14.51 13.66 10.19
C ILE A 133 15.13 13.70 11.58
N PRO A 134 14.35 13.65 12.67
CA PRO A 134 14.86 13.70 14.02
C PRO A 134 15.68 12.45 14.37
N GLU A 135 16.61 12.61 15.31
CA GLU A 135 17.31 11.48 15.91
C GLU A 135 16.39 10.68 16.85
N GLY A 136 16.68 9.38 17.03
CA GLY A 136 15.99 8.53 18.00
C GLY A 136 14.69 7.89 17.51
N LEU A 137 14.48 7.87 16.21
CA LEU A 137 13.42 7.05 15.60
C LEU A 137 13.77 5.56 15.67
N PRO A 138 12.80 4.65 15.49
CA PRO A 138 13.04 3.22 15.41
C PRO A 138 14.11 2.85 14.38
N GLN A 139 14.90 1.82 14.65
CA GLN A 139 15.94 1.36 13.73
C GLN A 139 15.34 0.99 12.37
N LEU A 140 14.17 0.36 12.34
CA LEU A 140 13.46 0.03 11.11
C LEU A 140 13.19 1.27 10.22
N PHE A 141 12.95 2.45 10.82
CA PHE A 141 12.76 3.68 10.05
C PHE A 141 14.02 4.03 9.25
N TYR A 142 15.18 4.02 9.91
CA TYR A 142 16.46 4.31 9.26
C TYR A 142 16.86 3.26 8.22
N ASP A 143 16.54 1.99 8.47
CA ASP A 143 16.83 0.90 7.55
C ASP A 143 15.94 0.94 6.29
N LEU A 144 14.73 1.50 6.40
CA LEU A 144 13.85 1.72 5.25
C LEU A 144 14.20 2.98 4.44
N GLN A 145 14.81 3.99 5.07
CA GLN A 145 15.11 5.27 4.43
C GLN A 145 15.88 5.13 3.10
N PRO A 146 16.93 4.29 2.98
CA PRO A 146 17.65 4.12 1.72
C PRO A 146 16.79 3.60 0.56
N LEU A 147 15.73 2.86 0.83
CA LEU A 147 14.81 2.40 -0.22
C LEU A 147 14.11 3.58 -0.88
N PHE A 148 13.71 4.58 -0.09
CA PHE A 148 13.04 5.78 -0.61
C PHE A 148 14.03 6.73 -1.29
N GLU A 149 15.24 6.87 -0.74
CA GLU A 149 16.28 7.73 -1.31
C GLU A 149 16.82 7.18 -2.64
N ASN A 150 16.90 5.86 -2.79
CA ASN A 150 17.38 5.18 -3.99
C ASN A 150 16.26 4.86 -4.98
N ALA A 151 15.00 5.19 -4.68
CA ALA A 151 13.90 4.96 -5.60
C ALA A 151 14.08 5.79 -6.89
N GLU A 152 14.18 5.12 -8.02
CA GLU A 152 14.34 5.77 -9.34
C GLU A 152 13.02 6.33 -9.85
N THR A 153 11.91 5.69 -9.48
CA THR A 153 10.57 6.11 -9.88
C THR A 153 9.59 6.09 -8.71
N ALA A 154 8.78 7.13 -8.67
CA ALA A 154 7.60 7.19 -7.83
C ALA A 154 6.36 7.12 -8.73
N TRP A 155 5.37 6.32 -8.36
CA TRP A 155 4.15 6.21 -9.14
C TRP A 155 2.91 6.21 -8.25
N THR A 156 1.86 6.78 -8.79
CA THR A 156 0.54 6.78 -8.14
C THR A 156 -0.14 5.45 -8.40
N SER A 157 -0.74 4.88 -7.39
CA SER A 157 -1.52 3.66 -7.53
C SER A 157 -2.61 3.85 -8.60
N TRP A 158 -2.85 2.82 -9.41
CA TRP A 158 -3.81 2.90 -10.52
C TRP A 158 -5.25 3.02 -10.02
N ASP A 159 -5.54 2.52 -8.85
CA ASP A 159 -6.85 2.58 -8.19
C ASP A 159 -7.23 4.00 -7.75
N ASP A 160 -6.27 4.88 -7.47
CA ASP A 160 -6.51 6.30 -7.21
C ASP A 160 -7.21 7.03 -8.39
N LYS A 161 -7.16 6.43 -9.57
CA LYS A 161 -7.78 6.98 -10.79
C LYS A 161 -9.19 6.46 -11.05
N LEU A 162 -9.67 5.56 -10.21
CA LEU A 162 -11.00 4.98 -10.32
C LEU A 162 -12.00 5.70 -9.43
N ASP A 163 -13.25 5.69 -9.84
CA ASP A 163 -14.34 6.05 -8.93
C ASP A 163 -14.64 4.91 -7.96
N SER A 164 -15.31 5.24 -6.86
CA SER A 164 -15.59 4.30 -5.76
C SER A 164 -16.41 3.07 -6.20
N GLU A 165 -17.28 3.21 -7.21
CA GLU A 165 -18.09 2.10 -7.72
C GLU A 165 -17.20 1.08 -8.44
N ASN A 166 -16.39 1.54 -9.39
CA ASN A 166 -15.46 0.69 -10.11
C ASN A 166 -14.42 0.05 -9.17
N LEU A 167 -13.93 0.81 -8.18
CA LEU A 167 -13.00 0.30 -7.20
C LEU A 167 -13.59 -0.87 -6.40
N THR A 168 -14.84 -0.73 -5.92
CA THR A 168 -15.54 -1.79 -5.19
C THR A 168 -15.74 -3.03 -6.06
N GLN A 169 -16.19 -2.85 -7.30
CA GLN A 169 -16.42 -3.96 -8.24
C GLN A 169 -15.11 -4.74 -8.54
N ILE A 170 -14.01 -4.02 -8.75
CA ILE A 170 -12.72 -4.65 -9.00
C ILE A 170 -12.21 -5.38 -7.75
N ALA A 171 -12.40 -4.82 -6.56
CA ALA A 171 -12.01 -5.47 -5.30
C ALA A 171 -12.78 -6.79 -5.10
N ASP A 172 -14.08 -6.81 -5.39
CA ASP A 172 -14.90 -8.04 -5.34
C ASP A 172 -14.41 -9.08 -6.35
N GLU A 173 -14.06 -8.67 -7.57
CA GLU A 173 -13.52 -9.59 -8.58
C GLU A 173 -12.12 -10.11 -8.20
N GLN A 174 -11.28 -9.28 -7.56
CA GLN A 174 -9.98 -9.74 -7.03
C GLN A 174 -10.11 -10.85 -5.99
N GLN A 175 -11.11 -10.77 -5.12
CA GLN A 175 -11.37 -11.84 -4.16
C GLN A 175 -11.78 -13.15 -4.87
N LYS A 176 -12.62 -13.07 -5.91
CA LYS A 176 -13.00 -14.24 -6.70
C LYS A 176 -11.80 -14.82 -7.45
N LEU A 177 -10.94 -13.97 -7.99
CA LEU A 177 -9.71 -14.36 -8.66
C LEU A 177 -8.81 -15.15 -7.72
N ALA A 178 -8.52 -14.59 -6.54
CA ALA A 178 -7.66 -15.24 -5.56
C ALA A 178 -8.22 -16.57 -5.03
N GLN A 179 -9.55 -16.73 -5.00
CA GLN A 179 -10.21 -17.98 -4.66
C GLN A 179 -10.27 -18.98 -5.80
N GLY A 180 -9.83 -18.64 -7.02
CA GLY A 180 -9.94 -19.47 -8.20
C GLY A 180 -11.37 -19.64 -8.72
N ILE A 181 -12.30 -18.77 -8.30
CA ILE A 181 -13.68 -18.74 -8.80
C ILE A 181 -13.73 -18.16 -10.23
N THR A 182 -12.86 -17.21 -10.49
CA THR A 182 -12.69 -16.54 -11.80
C THR A 182 -11.29 -16.81 -12.31
N THR A 183 -11.12 -17.03 -13.58
CA THR A 183 -9.82 -17.17 -14.23
C THR A 183 -9.18 -15.77 -14.47
N PRO A 184 -7.84 -15.70 -14.68
CA PRO A 184 -7.16 -14.45 -15.03
C PRO A 184 -7.78 -13.74 -16.26
N ASP A 185 -8.13 -14.47 -17.31
CA ASP A 185 -8.71 -13.88 -18.51
C ASP A 185 -10.11 -13.32 -18.27
N GLU A 186 -10.97 -14.06 -17.57
CA GLU A 186 -12.31 -13.61 -17.18
C GLU A 186 -12.24 -12.37 -16.26
N PHE A 187 -11.31 -12.34 -15.30
CA PHE A 187 -11.07 -11.18 -14.46
C PHE A 187 -10.71 -9.95 -15.28
N ILE A 188 -9.76 -10.10 -16.21
CA ILE A 188 -9.29 -9.00 -17.08
C ILE A 188 -10.45 -8.48 -17.95
N GLU A 189 -11.23 -9.37 -18.56
CA GLU A 189 -12.39 -8.97 -19.38
C GLU A 189 -13.42 -8.21 -18.55
N THR A 190 -13.73 -8.71 -17.36
CA THR A 190 -14.72 -8.13 -16.46
C THR A 190 -14.28 -6.72 -15.99
N CYS A 191 -13.04 -6.59 -15.49
CA CYS A 191 -12.50 -5.31 -15.05
C CYS A 191 -12.39 -4.28 -16.18
N ASP A 192 -11.97 -4.70 -17.38
CA ASP A 192 -11.93 -3.82 -18.55
C ASP A 192 -13.34 -3.35 -18.98
N SER A 193 -14.39 -4.12 -18.70
CA SER A 193 -15.76 -3.73 -18.99
C SER A 193 -16.25 -2.60 -18.06
N PHE A 194 -15.88 -2.63 -16.78
CA PHE A 194 -16.24 -1.59 -15.81
C PHE A 194 -15.66 -0.22 -16.20
N VAL A 195 -14.42 -0.21 -16.65
CA VAL A 195 -13.70 1.02 -17.02
C VAL A 195 -14.19 1.59 -18.39
N LYS A 196 -14.73 0.76 -19.26
CA LYS A 196 -15.23 1.19 -20.59
C LYS A 196 -16.66 1.71 -20.58
N SER A 197 -17.40 1.52 -19.50
CA SER A 197 -18.83 1.87 -19.43
C SER A 197 -19.09 3.36 -19.13
N LYS A 198 -18.09 4.23 -19.22
CA LYS A 198 -18.21 5.70 -19.00
C LYS A 198 -17.78 6.50 -20.18
#